data_390a0691068ba0beb815d7e812ea9d24
#
_entry.id   390a0691068ba0beb815d7e812ea9d24
#
_cell.length_a   1.000
_cell.length_b   1.000
_cell.length_c   1.000
_cell.angle_alpha   90.00
_cell.angle_beta   90.00
_cell.angle_gamma   90.00
#
_symmetry.space_group_name_H-M   'P 1'
#
loop_
_entity.id
_entity.type
_entity.pdbx_description
1 polymer ?
#
loop_
_entity_poly.entity_id
_entity_poly.type
_entity_poly.pdbx_seq_one_letter_code
_entity_poly.pdbx_strand_id
1 'polypeptide(L)'
;PDMIPKSTYAILLLVHLHRVAWCADTPFPEIYNSEPDKTAQPPAAEEALKMFDLPKGFTANLFASEPEVQNPIAMTWDSRGRLWIAENYTYAESKTRFDLGMRDRVLILEDSDHDGKADKRTVFTDKVQMLTGIEVGRGGVWLMCPPQLLFMADANGDDRPDGEPEVVLDGFTVAEANYHNFANGLRRGPDSWLYGRVGHSCPGRVGVPGTPDAERIPMKGGIWRYHPERKVFEMLTHGTTNPWGHDWDRHGELFFINTVNGHLWHGIQGAHFKESSGADPNPFFYERLDMHADHWHFDTSGKWSDSRNGAASAFGGGHAHIGMMIYQGDQWPESFHNRLFTLNMHGFRTNVE
;
A
#
# COMPACT_ATOMS: atom_id res chain seq x y z
N PRO A 1 60.88 -36.54 7.20
CA PRO A 1 59.47 -36.56 7.37
C PRO A 1 58.92 -35.15 7.26
N ASP A 2 58.17 -35.01 6.22
CA ASP A 2 57.85 -33.79 5.56
C ASP A 2 56.78 -32.93 6.26
N MET A 3 57.09 -31.64 6.39
CA MET A 3 56.15 -30.62 6.82
C MET A 3 55.28 -30.15 5.63
N ILE A 4 53.96 -30.33 5.74
CA ILE A 4 53.00 -29.74 4.83
C ILE A 4 52.65 -28.32 5.29
N PRO A 5 52.74 -27.29 4.49
CA PRO A 5 52.34 -25.94 4.90
C PRO A 5 50.81 -25.81 4.93
N LYS A 6 50.28 -25.32 6.06
CA LYS A 6 48.87 -24.92 6.17
C LYS A 6 48.63 -23.68 5.37
N SER A 7 47.92 -23.81 4.24
CA SER A 7 47.39 -22.72 3.45
C SER A 7 46.18 -22.13 4.16
N THR A 8 46.32 -20.92 4.67
CA THR A 8 45.21 -20.14 5.24
C THR A 8 44.48 -19.44 4.08
N TYR A 9 43.33 -19.95 3.71
CA TYR A 9 42.42 -19.22 2.79
C TYR A 9 41.69 -18.16 3.57
N ALA A 10 42.08 -16.91 3.37
CA ALA A 10 41.27 -15.76 3.77
C ALA A 10 40.13 -15.60 2.77
N ILE A 11 38.91 -15.94 3.17
CA ILE A 11 37.72 -15.62 2.40
C ILE A 11 37.42 -14.15 2.64
N LEU A 12 37.75 -13.31 1.65
CA LEU A 12 37.29 -11.93 1.61
C LEU A 12 35.78 -11.95 1.28
N LEU A 13 34.95 -11.78 2.30
CA LEU A 13 33.54 -11.46 2.09
C LEU A 13 33.46 -10.01 1.59
N LEU A 14 33.32 -9.83 0.28
CA LEU A 14 32.94 -8.54 -0.30
C LEU A 14 31.46 -8.31 0.01
N VAL A 15 31.18 -7.62 1.10
CA VAL A 15 29.89 -7.02 1.36
C VAL A 15 29.76 -5.87 0.36
N HIS A 16 29.05 -6.10 -0.73
CA HIS A 16 28.60 -5.04 -1.63
C HIS A 16 27.50 -4.25 -0.91
N LEU A 17 27.93 -3.26 -0.12
CA LEU A 17 27.06 -2.15 0.25
C LEU A 17 26.71 -1.42 -1.06
N HIS A 18 25.58 -1.72 -1.63
CA HIS A 18 24.98 -0.86 -2.63
C HIS A 18 24.60 0.43 -1.91
N ARG A 19 25.55 1.36 -1.88
CA ARG A 19 25.21 2.77 -1.64
C ARG A 19 24.33 3.16 -2.82
N VAL A 20 23.04 3.31 -2.61
CA VAL A 20 22.18 4.06 -3.51
C VAL A 20 22.78 5.46 -3.52
N ALA A 21 23.55 5.78 -4.56
CA ALA A 21 24.08 7.12 -4.76
C ALA A 21 22.87 7.99 -5.13
N TRP A 22 22.33 8.69 -4.14
CA TRP A 22 21.34 9.72 -4.35
C TRP A 22 21.99 10.84 -5.17
N CYS A 23 21.66 10.90 -6.44
CA CYS A 23 22.13 11.96 -7.33
C CYS A 23 21.30 13.21 -7.02
N ALA A 24 21.87 14.11 -6.21
CA ALA A 24 21.17 15.25 -5.59
C ALA A 24 20.59 16.27 -6.59
N ASP A 25 20.97 16.27 -7.87
CA ASP A 25 20.66 17.36 -8.80
C ASP A 25 20.14 16.91 -10.18
N THR A 26 19.64 15.68 -10.32
CA THR A 26 19.00 15.28 -11.58
C THR A 26 17.55 15.76 -11.62
N PRO A 27 17.08 16.37 -12.73
CA PRO A 27 15.67 16.72 -12.90
C PRO A 27 14.76 15.52 -12.66
N PHE A 28 13.53 15.77 -12.20
CA PHE A 28 12.54 14.70 -12.09
C PHE A 28 12.30 14.10 -13.48
N PRO A 29 12.30 12.75 -13.62
CA PRO A 29 12.15 12.10 -14.92
C PRO A 29 10.84 12.50 -15.61
N GLU A 30 10.90 12.63 -16.92
CA GLU A 30 9.71 12.88 -17.73
C GLU A 30 8.75 11.67 -17.65
N ILE A 31 7.48 11.94 -17.41
CA ILE A 31 6.43 10.94 -17.33
C ILE A 31 5.99 10.58 -18.73
N TYR A 32 5.96 9.30 -19.06
CA TYR A 32 5.52 8.83 -20.36
C TYR A 32 4.08 8.33 -20.34
N ASN A 33 3.37 8.53 -21.44
CA ASN A 33 2.05 7.97 -21.65
C ASN A 33 2.16 6.46 -21.96
N SER A 34 1.68 5.61 -21.04
CA SER A 34 1.68 4.14 -21.21
C SER A 34 0.47 3.61 -21.97
N GLU A 35 -0.53 4.45 -22.28
CA GLU A 35 -1.70 4.04 -23.02
C GLU A 35 -1.35 3.43 -24.39
N PRO A 36 -1.99 2.33 -24.81
CA PRO A 36 -1.80 1.74 -26.13
C PRO A 36 -2.14 2.73 -27.25
N ASP A 37 -3.24 3.44 -27.12
CA ASP A 37 -3.61 4.54 -28.02
C ASP A 37 -3.03 5.86 -27.50
N LYS A 38 -1.92 6.29 -28.11
CA LYS A 38 -1.24 7.52 -27.75
C LYS A 38 -2.04 8.80 -28.06
N THR A 39 -3.15 8.68 -28.78
CA THR A 39 -4.09 9.78 -29.07
C THR A 39 -5.24 9.86 -28.10
N ALA A 40 -5.44 8.82 -27.28
CA ALA A 40 -6.47 8.81 -26.25
C ALA A 40 -6.24 9.97 -25.26
N GLN A 41 -7.28 10.72 -25.01
CA GLN A 41 -7.28 11.79 -24.00
C GLN A 41 -8.28 11.40 -22.91
N PRO A 42 -7.89 11.41 -21.64
CA PRO A 42 -8.85 11.27 -20.54
C PRO A 42 -9.81 12.46 -20.56
N PRO A 43 -11.03 12.31 -20.03
CA PRO A 43 -11.92 13.44 -19.85
C PRO A 43 -11.28 14.50 -18.94
N ALA A 44 -11.58 15.77 -19.18
CA ALA A 44 -11.20 16.80 -18.23
C ALA A 44 -11.79 16.51 -16.83
N ALA A 45 -11.10 16.94 -15.78
CA ALA A 45 -11.48 16.58 -14.41
C ALA A 45 -12.92 17.01 -14.05
N GLU A 46 -13.35 18.18 -14.50
CA GLU A 46 -14.72 18.69 -14.32
C GLU A 46 -15.77 17.87 -15.08
N GLU A 47 -15.39 17.30 -16.22
CA GLU A 47 -16.27 16.40 -16.96
C GLU A 47 -16.32 15.01 -16.29
N ALA A 48 -15.20 14.51 -15.82
CA ALA A 48 -15.15 13.27 -15.04
C ALA A 48 -16.00 13.37 -13.77
N LEU A 49 -15.97 14.51 -13.07
CA LEU A 49 -16.78 14.76 -11.88
C LEU A 49 -18.29 14.62 -12.17
N LYS A 50 -18.76 15.07 -13.33
CA LYS A 50 -20.18 14.96 -13.73
C LYS A 50 -20.62 13.53 -14.06
N MET A 51 -19.67 12.62 -14.24
CA MET A 51 -19.95 11.20 -14.52
C MET A 51 -20.26 10.39 -13.26
N PHE A 52 -20.08 10.96 -12.07
CA PHE A 52 -20.42 10.28 -10.82
C PHE A 52 -21.93 10.24 -10.62
N ASP A 53 -22.47 9.03 -10.45
CA ASP A 53 -23.84 8.83 -9.98
C ASP A 53 -23.84 8.73 -8.46
N LEU A 54 -24.35 9.76 -7.79
CA LEU A 54 -24.29 9.90 -6.34
C LEU A 54 -25.65 9.64 -5.70
N PRO A 55 -25.68 9.01 -4.50
CA PRO A 55 -26.91 8.90 -3.73
C PRO A 55 -27.52 10.28 -3.44
N LYS A 56 -28.85 10.34 -3.33
CA LYS A 56 -29.56 11.58 -3.01
C LYS A 56 -29.02 12.22 -1.72
N GLY A 57 -28.65 13.49 -1.79
CA GLY A 57 -28.13 14.26 -0.65
C GLY A 57 -26.61 14.27 -0.57
N PHE A 58 -25.92 13.57 -1.47
CA PHE A 58 -24.47 13.67 -1.59
C PHE A 58 -24.05 14.59 -2.72
N THR A 59 -22.92 15.23 -2.56
CA THR A 59 -22.22 16.00 -3.58
C THR A 59 -20.77 15.56 -3.66
N ALA A 60 -20.16 15.66 -4.83
CA ALA A 60 -18.73 15.46 -5.02
C ALA A 60 -18.08 16.79 -5.43
N ASN A 61 -16.94 17.08 -4.83
CA ASN A 61 -16.11 18.23 -5.19
C ASN A 61 -14.80 17.73 -5.81
N LEU A 62 -14.27 18.49 -6.75
CA LEU A 62 -12.96 18.28 -7.31
C LEU A 62 -11.92 18.90 -6.36
N PHE A 63 -11.25 18.08 -5.56
CA PHE A 63 -10.21 18.54 -4.64
C PHE A 63 -8.89 18.80 -5.35
N ALA A 64 -8.45 17.86 -6.19
CA ALA A 64 -7.25 17.97 -7.02
C ALA A 64 -7.34 17.00 -8.22
N SER A 65 -6.60 17.29 -9.27
CA SER A 65 -6.52 16.48 -10.47
C SER A 65 -5.17 16.60 -11.13
N GLU A 66 -4.96 15.92 -12.23
CA GLU A 66 -3.79 16.15 -13.07
C GLU A 66 -3.81 17.60 -13.64
N PRO A 67 -2.67 18.27 -13.71
CA PRO A 67 -1.29 17.75 -13.46
C PRO A 67 -0.80 17.89 -12.03
N GLU A 68 -1.60 18.41 -11.10
CA GLU A 68 -1.19 18.63 -9.70
C GLU A 68 -0.89 17.33 -8.97
N VAL A 69 -1.66 16.28 -9.28
CA VAL A 69 -1.51 14.90 -8.77
C VAL A 69 -1.49 13.94 -9.94
N GLN A 70 -0.50 13.03 -9.93
CA GLN A 70 -0.35 12.02 -10.97
C GLN A 70 0.01 10.67 -10.36
N ASN A 71 -0.50 9.58 -10.94
CA ASN A 71 -0.22 8.20 -10.49
C ASN A 71 -0.30 7.97 -8.98
N PRO A 72 -1.34 8.44 -8.26
CA PRO A 72 -1.45 8.25 -6.82
C PRO A 72 -1.67 6.76 -6.50
N ILE A 73 -0.82 6.20 -5.62
CA ILE A 73 -0.94 4.81 -5.17
C ILE A 73 -1.46 4.71 -3.73
N ALA A 74 -1.17 5.70 -2.91
CA ALA A 74 -1.62 5.77 -1.53
C ALA A 74 -1.77 7.22 -1.09
N MET A 75 -2.61 7.45 -0.09
CA MET A 75 -2.81 8.76 0.51
C MET A 75 -3.15 8.63 1.99
N THR A 76 -2.84 9.68 2.75
CA THR A 76 -3.19 9.82 4.17
C THR A 76 -3.42 11.29 4.51
N TRP A 77 -4.06 11.55 5.64
CA TRP A 77 -4.29 12.91 6.15
C TRP A 77 -3.40 13.17 7.36
N ASP A 78 -2.86 14.37 7.44
CA ASP A 78 -2.18 14.80 8.65
C ASP A 78 -3.13 15.45 9.66
N SER A 79 -2.62 15.77 10.85
CA SER A 79 -3.40 16.41 11.91
C SER A 79 -3.79 17.86 11.60
N ARG A 80 -3.26 18.46 10.54
CA ARG A 80 -3.63 19.78 10.05
C ARG A 80 -4.73 19.72 8.96
N GLY A 81 -5.20 18.50 8.62
CA GLY A 81 -6.20 18.30 7.58
C GLY A 81 -5.65 18.39 6.16
N ARG A 82 -4.35 18.26 5.97
CA ARG A 82 -3.71 18.27 4.66
C ARG A 82 -3.59 16.86 4.10
N LEU A 83 -3.76 16.72 2.80
CA LEU A 83 -3.68 15.45 2.12
C LEU A 83 -2.24 15.17 1.67
N TRP A 84 -1.69 14.05 2.15
CA TRP A 84 -0.39 13.55 1.73
C TRP A 84 -0.58 12.43 0.73
N ILE A 85 0.11 12.51 -0.40
CA ILE A 85 -0.05 11.60 -1.53
C ILE A 85 1.29 10.97 -1.89
N ALA A 86 1.29 9.65 -2.03
CA ALA A 86 2.37 8.88 -2.64
C ALA A 86 2.08 8.73 -4.12
N GLU A 87 2.90 9.35 -4.98
CA GLU A 87 2.88 9.17 -6.43
C GLU A 87 3.92 8.13 -6.83
N ASN A 88 3.48 7.09 -7.54
CA ASN A 88 4.35 6.00 -7.96
C ASN A 88 4.53 5.99 -9.49
N TYR A 89 5.69 6.43 -9.94
CA TYR A 89 6.10 6.43 -11.34
C TYR A 89 7.03 5.26 -11.68
N THR A 90 7.59 4.61 -10.67
CA THR A 90 8.46 3.45 -10.86
C THR A 90 7.67 2.18 -11.18
N TYR A 91 6.39 2.08 -10.79
CA TYR A 91 5.56 0.94 -11.13
C TYR A 91 5.31 0.88 -12.63
N ALA A 92 5.68 -0.22 -13.24
CA ALA A 92 5.69 -0.39 -14.68
C ALA A 92 4.94 -1.67 -15.10
N GLU A 93 4.89 -1.92 -16.39
CA GLU A 93 4.29 -3.12 -16.94
C GLU A 93 5.04 -4.41 -16.52
N SER A 94 4.38 -5.55 -16.64
CA SER A 94 4.84 -6.85 -16.13
C SER A 94 6.24 -7.24 -16.56
N LYS A 95 6.70 -6.82 -17.74
CA LYS A 95 8.05 -7.11 -18.25
C LYS A 95 9.13 -6.37 -17.45
N THR A 96 8.85 -5.15 -17.02
CA THR A 96 9.77 -4.27 -16.30
C THR A 96 9.53 -4.33 -14.79
N ARG A 97 8.28 -4.49 -14.38
CA ARG A 97 7.77 -4.47 -12.99
C ARG A 97 7.94 -3.12 -12.33
N PHE A 98 9.15 -2.73 -12.01
CA PHE A 98 9.52 -1.39 -11.55
C PHE A 98 10.64 -0.84 -12.40
N ASP A 99 10.42 0.31 -12.99
CA ASP A 99 11.42 1.05 -13.75
C ASP A 99 12.24 1.93 -12.79
N LEU A 100 13.40 1.44 -12.40
CA LEU A 100 14.30 2.15 -11.50
C LEU A 100 15.07 3.30 -12.19
N GLY A 101 14.84 3.55 -13.47
CA GLY A 101 15.21 4.80 -14.13
C GLY A 101 14.29 5.97 -13.76
N MET A 102 13.09 5.65 -13.23
CA MET A 102 12.13 6.62 -12.71
C MET A 102 12.34 6.85 -11.21
N ARG A 103 11.68 7.86 -10.67
CA ARG A 103 11.59 8.15 -9.24
C ARG A 103 10.14 8.40 -8.86
N ASP A 104 9.82 8.13 -7.61
CA ASP A 104 8.52 8.38 -7.01
C ASP A 104 8.56 9.67 -6.19
N ARG A 105 7.39 10.16 -5.85
CA ARG A 105 7.26 11.47 -5.23
C ARG A 105 6.22 11.46 -4.12
N VAL A 106 6.47 12.23 -3.07
CA VAL A 106 5.51 12.50 -1.99
C VAL A 106 5.07 13.95 -2.09
N LEU A 107 3.77 14.16 -2.17
CA LEU A 107 3.15 15.47 -2.23
C LEU A 107 2.33 15.77 -0.98
N ILE A 108 2.23 17.06 -0.67
CA ILE A 108 1.29 17.60 0.32
C ILE A 108 0.36 18.56 -0.43
N LEU A 109 -0.92 18.32 -0.32
CA LEU A 109 -1.96 19.21 -0.82
C LEU A 109 -2.72 19.84 0.35
N GLU A 110 -2.95 21.14 0.26
CA GLU A 110 -3.62 21.92 1.28
C GLU A 110 -4.73 22.75 0.62
N ASP A 111 -5.88 22.76 1.25
CA ASP A 111 -6.99 23.67 0.99
C ASP A 111 -6.94 24.76 2.06
N SER A 112 -6.26 25.88 1.77
CA SER A 112 -5.95 26.90 2.78
C SER A 112 -7.08 27.89 3.01
N ASP A 113 -8.02 28.00 2.07
CA ASP A 113 -9.20 28.87 2.18
C ASP A 113 -10.50 28.11 2.46
N HIS A 114 -10.43 26.77 2.57
CA HIS A 114 -11.54 25.88 2.91
C HIS A 114 -12.70 25.89 1.91
N ASP A 115 -12.39 26.05 0.61
CA ASP A 115 -13.39 26.00 -0.45
C ASP A 115 -13.64 24.58 -0.99
N GLY A 116 -12.89 23.58 -0.51
CA GLY A 116 -12.98 22.19 -0.92
C GLY A 116 -12.05 21.82 -2.07
N LYS A 117 -11.10 22.70 -2.43
CA LYS A 117 -10.08 22.48 -3.44
C LYS A 117 -8.68 22.72 -2.87
N ALA A 118 -7.73 21.95 -3.32
CA ALA A 118 -6.34 22.21 -2.98
C ALA A 118 -5.83 23.45 -3.73
N ASP A 119 -5.34 24.43 -2.99
CA ASP A 119 -4.76 25.67 -3.54
C ASP A 119 -3.26 25.76 -3.29
N LYS A 120 -2.70 24.85 -2.46
CA LYS A 120 -1.28 24.79 -2.20
C LYS A 120 -0.75 23.37 -2.38
N ARG A 121 0.34 23.25 -3.14
CA ARG A 121 1.02 22.01 -3.43
C ARG A 121 2.48 22.09 -3.02
N THR A 122 2.93 21.17 -2.18
CA THR A 122 4.32 21.06 -1.77
C THR A 122 4.85 19.68 -2.15
N VAL A 123 6.07 19.62 -2.71
CA VAL A 123 6.80 18.37 -2.88
C VAL A 123 7.61 18.15 -1.61
N PHE A 124 7.25 17.13 -0.83
CA PHE A 124 7.99 16.75 0.36
C PHE A 124 9.31 16.07 -0.02
N THR A 125 9.24 15.07 -0.89
CA THR A 125 10.40 14.40 -1.48
C THR A 125 10.09 13.86 -2.86
N ASP A 126 11.09 13.85 -3.74
CA ASP A 126 11.07 13.22 -5.06
C ASP A 126 12.26 12.25 -5.24
N LYS A 127 12.80 11.76 -4.12
CA LYS A 127 14.03 10.96 -4.08
C LYS A 127 13.81 9.52 -3.61
N VAL A 128 12.61 8.99 -3.74
CA VAL A 128 12.27 7.61 -3.39
C VAL A 128 11.93 6.80 -4.63
N GLN A 129 11.95 5.49 -4.50
CA GLN A 129 11.59 4.54 -5.55
C GLN A 129 10.77 3.40 -4.97
N MET A 130 9.96 2.74 -5.80
CA MET A 130 9.10 1.62 -5.40
C MET A 130 8.15 2.01 -4.25
N LEU A 131 7.68 3.24 -4.25
CA LEU A 131 6.80 3.78 -3.20
C LEU A 131 5.41 3.15 -3.31
N THR A 132 4.99 2.39 -2.30
CA THR A 132 3.75 1.61 -2.31
C THR A 132 2.82 1.91 -1.13
N GLY A 133 3.22 2.80 -0.24
CA GLY A 133 2.43 3.20 0.91
C GLY A 133 3.02 4.38 1.66
N ILE A 134 2.16 5.15 2.30
CA ILE A 134 2.51 6.35 3.07
C ILE A 134 1.68 6.42 4.36
N GLU A 135 2.31 6.87 5.43
CA GLU A 135 1.65 7.27 6.68
C GLU A 135 2.43 8.43 7.31
N VAL A 136 1.73 9.38 7.91
CA VAL A 136 2.34 10.59 8.51
C VAL A 136 2.19 10.57 10.02
N GLY A 137 3.25 10.95 10.73
CA GLY A 137 3.20 11.13 12.17
C GLY A 137 4.49 10.76 12.88
N ARG A 138 4.53 11.03 14.17
CA ARG A 138 5.71 10.89 15.04
C ARG A 138 6.90 11.72 14.57
N GLY A 139 6.62 12.94 14.07
CA GLY A 139 7.64 13.88 13.59
C GLY A 139 8.25 13.50 12.25
N GLY A 140 7.49 12.88 11.38
CA GLY A 140 7.96 12.54 10.04
C GLY A 140 6.98 11.70 9.22
N VAL A 141 7.50 11.10 8.18
CA VAL A 141 6.75 10.36 7.15
C VAL A 141 7.29 8.95 7.02
N TRP A 142 6.40 7.98 7.08
CA TRP A 142 6.65 6.55 6.90
C TRP A 142 6.35 6.18 5.46
N LEU A 143 7.32 5.58 4.78
CA LEU A 143 7.21 5.23 3.37
C LEU A 143 7.47 3.73 3.18
N MET A 144 6.52 3.02 2.60
CA MET A 144 6.74 1.66 2.16
C MET A 144 7.37 1.68 0.77
N CYS A 145 8.62 1.28 0.70
CA CYS A 145 9.42 1.23 -0.51
C CYS A 145 10.13 -0.13 -0.58
N PRO A 146 9.44 -1.24 -0.96
CA PRO A 146 10.07 -2.55 -0.99
C PRO A 146 11.45 -2.52 -1.68
N PRO A 147 12.49 -3.12 -1.12
CA PRO A 147 12.48 -4.07 0.01
C PRO A 147 12.48 -3.44 1.41
N GLN A 148 12.21 -2.15 1.57
CA GLN A 148 12.41 -1.40 2.80
C GLN A 148 11.15 -0.66 3.27
N LEU A 149 11.02 -0.53 4.59
CA LEU A 149 10.22 0.50 5.22
C LEU A 149 11.15 1.63 5.62
N LEU A 150 10.85 2.83 5.15
CA LEU A 150 11.64 4.04 5.39
C LEU A 150 10.90 4.98 6.35
N PHE A 151 11.67 5.74 7.12
CA PHE A 151 11.19 6.89 7.88
C PHE A 151 12.00 8.13 7.48
N MET A 152 11.30 9.19 7.11
CA MET A 152 11.88 10.51 6.81
C MET A 152 11.43 11.49 7.88
N ALA A 153 12.37 11.95 8.71
CA ALA A 153 12.09 12.90 9.76
C ALA A 153 11.74 14.28 9.18
N ASP A 154 10.78 14.94 9.81
CA ASP A 154 10.41 16.35 9.67
C ASP A 154 9.99 16.84 11.05
N ALA A 155 10.98 16.96 11.94
CA ALA A 155 10.75 17.23 13.36
C ALA A 155 10.31 18.67 13.64
N ASN A 156 10.67 19.60 12.76
CA ASN A 156 10.29 21.00 12.84
C ASN A 156 8.96 21.30 12.13
N GLY A 157 8.45 20.38 11.33
CA GLY A 157 7.17 20.50 10.62
C GLY A 157 7.19 21.53 9.49
N ASP A 158 8.35 21.72 8.84
CA ASP A 158 8.51 22.68 7.75
C ASP A 158 8.21 22.11 6.35
N ASP A 159 7.71 20.87 6.32
CA ASP A 159 7.34 20.14 5.11
C ASP A 159 8.55 19.75 4.23
N ARG A 160 9.69 19.55 4.87
CA ARG A 160 10.94 19.10 4.24
C ARG A 160 11.59 18.01 5.07
N PRO A 161 12.20 17.00 4.43
CA PRO A 161 12.98 16.02 5.18
C PRO A 161 14.18 16.67 5.88
N ASP A 162 14.37 16.34 7.17
CA ASP A 162 15.53 16.81 7.96
C ASP A 162 16.86 16.17 7.51
N GLY A 163 16.81 15.15 6.66
CA GLY A 163 17.99 14.42 6.18
C GLY A 163 17.64 13.21 5.32
N GLU A 164 18.59 12.31 5.18
CA GLU A 164 18.40 11.06 4.44
C GLU A 164 17.39 10.13 5.16
N PRO A 165 16.63 9.30 4.41
CA PRO A 165 15.68 8.39 5.01
C PRO A 165 16.38 7.33 5.89
N GLU A 166 15.82 7.08 7.09
CA GLU A 166 16.18 5.94 7.92
C GLU A 166 15.55 4.68 7.36
N VAL A 167 16.34 3.62 7.14
CA VAL A 167 15.79 2.28 6.87
C VAL A 167 15.37 1.68 8.21
N VAL A 168 14.07 1.57 8.42
CA VAL A 168 13.51 1.08 9.69
C VAL A 168 13.37 -0.43 9.69
N LEU A 169 12.91 -0.98 8.58
CA LEU A 169 12.79 -2.42 8.33
C LEU A 169 13.31 -2.73 6.92
N ASP A 170 13.84 -3.92 6.75
CA ASP A 170 14.20 -4.47 5.45
C ASP A 170 13.78 -5.95 5.32
N GLY A 171 13.93 -6.51 4.11
CA GLY A 171 13.62 -7.90 3.84
C GLY A 171 12.23 -8.15 3.25
N PHE A 172 11.50 -7.11 2.87
CA PHE A 172 10.35 -7.24 1.97
C PHE A 172 10.84 -7.61 0.58
N THR A 173 10.02 -8.33 -0.19
CA THR A 173 10.39 -8.72 -1.55
C THR A 173 9.37 -8.23 -2.57
N VAL A 174 9.79 -8.25 -3.84
CA VAL A 174 8.92 -8.06 -4.99
C VAL A 174 9.09 -9.26 -5.90
N ALA A 175 8.00 -9.98 -6.17
CA ALA A 175 8.01 -11.19 -6.99
C ALA A 175 8.26 -10.90 -8.48
N GLU A 176 8.69 -11.90 -9.23
CA GLU A 176 8.73 -11.82 -10.69
C GLU A 176 7.35 -11.89 -11.33
N ALA A 177 6.51 -12.80 -10.84
CA ALA A 177 5.11 -12.90 -11.21
C ALA A 177 4.24 -12.36 -10.07
N ASN A 178 3.09 -11.77 -10.41
CA ASN A 178 2.19 -11.13 -9.45
C ASN A 178 2.92 -10.10 -8.56
N TYR A 179 3.81 -9.33 -9.16
CA TYR A 179 4.64 -8.33 -8.46
C TYR A 179 3.79 -7.27 -7.73
N HIS A 180 2.54 -7.04 -8.14
CA HIS A 180 1.56 -6.19 -7.48
C HIS A 180 1.10 -6.70 -6.09
N ASN A 181 1.56 -7.88 -5.66
CA ASN A 181 1.36 -8.38 -4.30
C ASN A 181 2.37 -7.83 -3.28
N PHE A 182 3.14 -6.83 -3.63
CA PHE A 182 4.14 -6.20 -2.78
C PHE A 182 3.56 -5.68 -1.45
N ALA A 183 4.44 -5.43 -0.49
CA ALA A 183 4.05 -4.78 0.76
C ALA A 183 3.50 -3.36 0.48
N ASN A 184 2.36 -3.02 1.08
CA ASN A 184 1.63 -1.77 0.80
C ASN A 184 0.82 -1.29 2.01
N GLY A 185 0.17 -0.15 1.88
CA GLY A 185 -0.93 0.31 2.71
C GLY A 185 -0.60 0.58 4.16
N LEU A 186 0.36 1.44 4.42
CA LEU A 186 0.67 1.88 5.77
C LEU A 186 -0.53 2.58 6.41
N ARG A 187 -0.79 2.28 7.69
CA ARG A 187 -1.78 2.97 8.51
C ARG A 187 -1.47 2.81 9.99
N ARG A 188 -1.66 3.86 10.76
CA ARG A 188 -1.51 3.79 12.21
C ARG A 188 -2.78 3.21 12.83
N GLY A 189 -2.60 2.16 13.65
CA GLY A 189 -3.68 1.57 14.43
C GLY A 189 -4.03 2.36 15.69
N PRO A 190 -5.19 2.07 16.30
CA PRO A 190 -5.63 2.70 17.54
C PRO A 190 -4.70 2.38 18.73
N ASP A 191 -3.90 1.34 18.64
CA ASP A 191 -2.88 0.92 19.60
C ASP A 191 -1.50 1.57 19.37
N SER A 192 -1.43 2.53 18.44
CA SER A 192 -0.21 3.27 18.06
C SER A 192 0.85 2.46 17.31
N TRP A 193 0.58 1.23 16.91
CA TRP A 193 1.42 0.49 15.98
C TRP A 193 1.21 0.99 14.55
N LEU A 194 2.23 0.86 13.74
CA LEU A 194 2.15 1.04 12.29
C LEU A 194 1.80 -0.30 11.64
N TYR A 195 0.75 -0.35 10.88
CA TYR A 195 0.27 -1.54 10.18
C TYR A 195 0.55 -1.45 8.70
N GLY A 196 0.72 -2.60 8.08
CA GLY A 196 0.82 -2.74 6.64
C GLY A 196 0.36 -4.11 6.19
N ARG A 197 0.35 -4.30 4.89
CA ARG A 197 -0.19 -5.48 4.20
C ARG A 197 0.84 -6.06 3.25
N VAL A 198 0.69 -7.34 2.94
CA VAL A 198 1.51 -8.00 1.92
C VAL A 198 0.72 -9.14 1.29
N GLY A 199 0.84 -9.30 -0.01
CA GLY A 199 0.26 -10.43 -0.74
C GLY A 199 1.17 -11.66 -0.72
N HIS A 200 0.57 -12.82 -0.97
CA HIS A 200 1.25 -14.11 -0.84
C HIS A 200 2.38 -14.33 -1.85
N SER A 201 2.37 -13.64 -2.97
CA SER A 201 3.39 -13.79 -4.03
C SER A 201 4.70 -13.06 -3.71
N CYS A 202 4.70 -12.19 -2.71
CA CYS A 202 5.88 -11.44 -2.27
C CYS A 202 6.31 -11.88 -0.85
N PRO A 203 6.77 -13.13 -0.67
CA PRO A 203 7.24 -13.58 0.63
C PRO A 203 8.48 -12.79 1.04
N GLY A 204 8.74 -12.69 2.34
CA GLY A 204 9.91 -11.99 2.86
C GLY A 204 10.40 -12.57 4.17
N ARG A 205 11.53 -12.07 4.62
CA ARG A 205 12.06 -12.27 5.97
C ARG A 205 12.44 -10.90 6.52
N VAL A 206 11.52 -10.33 7.28
CA VAL A 206 11.57 -8.93 7.68
C VAL A 206 12.19 -8.75 9.05
N GLY A 207 12.98 -7.73 9.20
CA GLY A 207 13.61 -7.35 10.46
C GLY A 207 14.20 -5.94 10.42
N VAL A 208 14.66 -5.47 11.56
CA VAL A 208 15.45 -4.24 11.63
C VAL A 208 16.77 -4.48 10.88
N PRO A 209 17.33 -3.49 10.18
CA PRO A 209 18.61 -3.64 9.49
C PRO A 209 19.71 -4.22 10.39
N GLY A 210 20.44 -5.21 9.88
CA GLY A 210 21.48 -5.93 10.63
C GLY A 210 20.99 -7.15 11.41
N THR A 211 19.67 -7.41 11.49
CA THR A 211 19.14 -8.63 12.07
C THR A 211 19.62 -9.84 11.26
N PRO A 212 20.22 -10.86 11.90
CA PRO A 212 20.61 -12.09 11.23
C PRO A 212 19.40 -12.76 10.55
N ASP A 213 19.61 -13.37 9.39
CA ASP A 213 18.50 -13.96 8.61
C ASP A 213 17.69 -14.99 9.41
N ALA A 214 18.35 -15.79 10.26
CA ALA A 214 17.70 -16.79 11.10
C ALA A 214 16.73 -16.19 12.15
N GLU A 215 16.93 -14.92 12.52
CA GLU A 215 16.13 -14.21 13.53
C GLU A 215 15.03 -13.34 12.91
N ARG A 216 15.07 -13.14 11.59
CA ARG A 216 14.05 -12.37 10.86
C ARG A 216 12.72 -13.10 10.84
N ILE A 217 11.65 -12.34 10.90
CA ILE A 217 10.28 -12.87 10.87
C ILE A 217 9.90 -13.25 9.44
N PRO A 218 9.60 -14.51 9.16
CA PRO A 218 9.14 -14.94 7.84
C PRO A 218 7.71 -14.43 7.58
N MET A 219 7.48 -13.98 6.36
CA MET A 219 6.25 -13.32 5.94
C MET A 219 5.79 -13.88 4.60
N LYS A 220 4.47 -14.15 4.47
CA LYS A 220 3.86 -14.56 3.20
C LYS A 220 2.35 -14.34 3.25
N GLY A 221 1.88 -13.21 2.71
CA GLY A 221 0.47 -12.81 2.78
C GLY A 221 0.02 -12.43 4.18
N GLY A 222 -0.92 -11.50 4.28
CA GLY A 222 -1.52 -11.10 5.55
C GLY A 222 -1.22 -9.66 5.97
N ILE A 223 -1.53 -9.39 7.21
CA ILE A 223 -1.32 -8.09 7.86
C ILE A 223 -0.12 -8.20 8.79
N TRP A 224 0.76 -7.23 8.69
CA TRP A 224 1.90 -7.06 9.59
C TRP A 224 1.77 -5.74 10.36
N ARG A 225 2.50 -5.64 11.48
CA ARG A 225 2.61 -4.39 12.22
C ARG A 225 4.01 -4.16 12.78
N TYR A 226 4.33 -2.90 13.02
CA TYR A 226 5.60 -2.46 13.57
C TYR A 226 5.37 -1.46 14.71
N HIS A 227 6.04 -1.67 15.84
CA HIS A 227 6.04 -0.71 16.95
C HIS A 227 7.27 0.19 16.89
N PRO A 228 7.14 1.48 16.56
CA PRO A 228 8.30 2.34 16.31
C PRO A 228 9.24 2.53 17.50
N GLU A 229 8.70 2.65 18.72
CA GLU A 229 9.52 2.87 19.91
C GLU A 229 10.21 1.60 20.40
N ARG A 230 9.50 0.45 20.36
CA ARG A 230 10.05 -0.84 20.77
C ARG A 230 10.91 -1.49 19.69
N LYS A 231 10.83 -1.00 18.46
CA LYS A 231 11.47 -1.57 17.26
C LYS A 231 11.13 -3.05 17.05
N VAL A 232 9.86 -3.40 17.27
CA VAL A 232 9.34 -4.75 17.14
C VAL A 232 8.50 -4.86 15.88
N PHE A 233 8.84 -5.80 15.02
CA PHE A 233 8.05 -6.21 13.86
C PHE A 233 7.38 -7.55 14.15
N GLU A 234 6.12 -7.71 13.77
CA GLU A 234 5.41 -8.99 13.85
C GLU A 234 4.37 -9.14 12.74
N MET A 235 4.10 -10.38 12.34
CA MET A 235 2.92 -10.72 11.55
C MET A 235 1.73 -10.79 12.48
N LEU A 236 0.73 -9.96 12.22
CA LEU A 236 -0.53 -9.99 12.97
C LEU A 236 -1.39 -11.16 12.51
N THR A 237 -1.51 -11.33 11.19
CA THR A 237 -2.26 -12.42 10.57
C THR A 237 -1.45 -13.07 9.45
N HIS A 238 -1.81 -14.28 9.08
CA HIS A 238 -1.16 -15.04 8.03
C HIS A 238 -2.18 -15.49 6.97
N GLY A 239 -1.73 -15.61 5.73
CA GLY A 239 -2.58 -16.04 4.62
C GLY A 239 -3.20 -14.88 3.86
N THR A 240 -4.25 -15.19 3.10
CA THR A 240 -4.85 -14.34 2.07
C THR A 240 -3.99 -14.12 0.84
N THR A 241 -4.61 -13.67 -0.26
CA THR A 241 -3.93 -13.58 -1.56
C THR A 241 -3.23 -12.25 -1.74
N ASN A 242 -3.96 -11.14 -1.58
CA ASN A 242 -3.48 -9.81 -1.91
C ASN A 242 -4.32 -8.73 -1.22
N PRO A 243 -4.09 -8.45 0.06
CA PRO A 243 -4.86 -7.44 0.79
C PRO A 243 -4.54 -6.02 0.29
N TRP A 244 -5.59 -5.24 0.00
CA TRP A 244 -5.49 -3.86 -0.51
C TRP A 244 -6.36 -2.86 0.25
N GLY A 245 -6.78 -3.17 1.44
CA GLY A 245 -7.49 -2.27 2.34
C GLY A 245 -7.57 -2.85 3.74
N HIS A 246 -7.41 -2.03 4.76
CA HIS A 246 -7.69 -2.39 6.15
C HIS A 246 -8.11 -1.15 6.93
N ASP A 247 -8.97 -1.36 7.91
CA ASP A 247 -9.43 -0.34 8.84
C ASP A 247 -9.92 -0.97 10.15
N TRP A 248 -10.17 -0.16 11.14
CA TRP A 248 -10.70 -0.58 12.44
C TRP A 248 -12.14 -0.08 12.59
N ASP A 249 -12.94 -0.89 13.25
CA ASP A 249 -14.24 -0.43 13.70
C ASP A 249 -14.13 0.44 14.97
N ARG A 250 -15.25 0.94 15.44
CA ARG A 250 -15.31 1.78 16.65
C ARG A 250 -14.89 1.07 17.95
N HIS A 251 -14.74 -0.25 17.92
CA HIS A 251 -14.30 -1.06 19.06
C HIS A 251 -12.81 -1.40 18.99
N GLY A 252 -12.14 -0.99 17.91
CA GLY A 252 -10.74 -1.27 17.65
C GLY A 252 -10.49 -2.64 17.00
N GLU A 253 -11.55 -3.31 16.52
CA GLU A 253 -11.41 -4.56 15.78
C GLU A 253 -10.93 -4.27 14.36
N LEU A 254 -9.90 -4.99 13.94
CA LEU A 254 -9.31 -4.85 12.62
C LEU A 254 -10.09 -5.63 11.58
N PHE A 255 -10.43 -4.98 10.49
CA PHE A 255 -10.94 -5.64 9.29
C PHE A 255 -10.05 -5.32 8.09
N PHE A 256 -9.99 -6.23 7.13
CA PHE A 256 -9.27 -6.01 5.89
C PHE A 256 -9.95 -6.70 4.72
N ILE A 257 -9.72 -6.17 3.54
CA ILE A 257 -10.19 -6.74 2.29
C ILE A 257 -9.04 -7.35 1.50
N ASN A 258 -9.41 -8.33 0.68
CA ASN A 258 -8.49 -8.99 -0.23
C ASN A 258 -8.89 -8.70 -1.67
N THR A 259 -7.90 -8.44 -2.51
CA THR A 259 -8.13 -8.19 -3.93
C THR A 259 -7.99 -9.47 -4.69
N VAL A 260 -9.04 -9.85 -5.37
CA VAL A 260 -9.32 -10.97 -6.25
C VAL A 260 -10.10 -12.08 -5.56
N ASN A 261 -9.57 -12.75 -4.56
CA ASN A 261 -10.23 -13.92 -3.94
C ASN A 261 -10.63 -13.60 -2.50
N GLY A 262 -11.90 -13.86 -2.18
CA GLY A 262 -12.49 -13.47 -0.91
C GLY A 262 -12.70 -11.97 -0.83
N HIS A 263 -13.40 -11.49 0.15
CA HIS A 263 -13.69 -10.06 0.29
C HIS A 263 -13.26 -9.53 1.65
N LEU A 264 -14.03 -9.78 2.69
CA LEU A 264 -13.86 -9.19 4.01
C LEU A 264 -13.35 -10.22 5.03
N TRP A 265 -12.34 -9.83 5.77
CA TRP A 265 -11.70 -10.64 6.79
C TRP A 265 -11.65 -9.89 8.12
N HIS A 266 -11.96 -10.59 9.22
CA HIS A 266 -11.70 -10.08 10.56
C HIS A 266 -10.25 -10.38 10.94
N GLY A 267 -9.47 -9.34 11.20
CA GLY A 267 -8.03 -9.41 11.44
C GLY A 267 -7.68 -9.82 12.87
N ILE A 268 -7.92 -11.06 13.23
CA ILE A 268 -7.64 -11.61 14.56
C ILE A 268 -6.14 -11.90 14.69
N GLN A 269 -5.51 -11.44 15.77
CA GLN A 269 -4.09 -11.69 16.01
C GLN A 269 -3.76 -13.17 16.07
N GLY A 270 -2.76 -13.60 15.29
CA GLY A 270 -2.35 -15.00 15.18
C GLY A 270 -3.23 -15.83 14.25
N ALA A 271 -4.24 -15.26 13.62
CA ALA A 271 -5.09 -15.96 12.68
C ALA A 271 -4.33 -16.36 11.41
N HIS A 272 -4.65 -17.56 10.92
CA HIS A 272 -4.24 -18.07 9.63
C HIS A 272 -5.49 -18.24 8.76
N PHE A 273 -5.50 -17.59 7.61
CA PHE A 273 -6.67 -17.56 6.75
C PHE A 273 -6.58 -18.55 5.60
N LYS A 274 -7.74 -19.03 5.14
CA LYS A 274 -7.89 -19.69 3.85
C LYS A 274 -7.48 -18.73 2.72
N GLU A 275 -7.65 -19.07 1.51
CA GLU A 275 -7.27 -18.26 0.34
C GLU A 275 -5.77 -17.92 0.28
N SER A 276 -4.93 -18.76 0.84
CA SER A 276 -3.48 -18.66 0.69
C SER A 276 -2.94 -19.84 -0.11
N SER A 277 -1.93 -19.59 -0.94
CA SER A 277 -1.28 -20.63 -1.71
C SER A 277 0.02 -21.11 -1.07
N GLY A 278 0.28 -22.42 -1.16
CA GLY A 278 1.49 -23.05 -0.68
C GLY A 278 1.62 -23.14 0.84
N ALA A 279 2.83 -23.46 1.30
CA ALA A 279 3.10 -23.62 2.73
C ALA A 279 3.06 -22.28 3.47
N ASP A 280 2.46 -22.32 4.65
CA ASP A 280 2.45 -21.19 5.57
C ASP A 280 3.82 -21.08 6.25
N PRO A 281 4.44 -19.91 6.33
CA PRO A 281 5.70 -19.70 7.03
C PRO A 281 5.66 -20.02 8.52
N ASN A 282 4.49 -19.85 9.14
CA ASN A 282 4.22 -20.23 10.51
C ASN A 282 3.33 -21.48 10.51
N PRO A 283 3.84 -22.67 10.85
CA PRO A 283 3.04 -23.89 10.82
C PRO A 283 2.18 -24.10 12.08
N PHE A 284 2.30 -23.23 13.09
CA PHE A 284 1.62 -23.39 14.37
C PHE A 284 0.22 -22.77 14.33
N PHE A 285 -0.73 -23.47 13.73
CA PHE A 285 -2.15 -23.14 13.75
C PHE A 285 -2.99 -24.41 13.81
N TYR A 286 -4.15 -24.32 14.44
CA TYR A 286 -5.06 -25.47 14.56
C TYR A 286 -5.87 -25.64 13.27
N GLU A 287 -6.48 -24.56 12.79
CA GLU A 287 -7.31 -24.52 11.58
C GLU A 287 -7.20 -23.15 10.91
N ARG A 288 -7.29 -23.11 9.59
CA ARG A 288 -7.39 -21.86 8.85
C ARG A 288 -8.80 -21.34 8.89
N LEU A 289 -8.94 -20.07 9.24
CA LEU A 289 -10.22 -19.38 9.29
C LEU A 289 -10.70 -19.02 7.89
N ASP A 290 -12.03 -19.02 7.73
CA ASP A 290 -12.68 -18.54 6.53
C ASP A 290 -12.84 -17.02 6.56
N MET A 291 -13.22 -16.43 5.41
CA MET A 291 -13.57 -15.01 5.34
C MET A 291 -14.79 -14.72 6.21
N HIS A 292 -14.89 -13.47 6.66
CA HIS A 292 -16.02 -12.99 7.46
C HIS A 292 -17.25 -12.76 6.60
N ALA A 293 -17.08 -12.18 5.44
CA ALA A 293 -18.14 -11.97 4.45
C ALA A 293 -17.56 -12.02 3.03
N ASP A 294 -18.41 -12.35 2.09
CA ASP A 294 -18.08 -12.38 0.66
C ASP A 294 -19.13 -11.63 -0.16
N HIS A 295 -18.81 -11.34 -1.39
CA HIS A 295 -19.70 -10.75 -2.38
C HIS A 295 -19.48 -11.40 -3.76
N TRP A 296 -20.27 -11.03 -4.73
CA TRP A 296 -20.11 -11.54 -6.09
C TRP A 296 -18.85 -10.99 -6.73
N HIS A 297 -17.79 -11.82 -6.86
CA HIS A 297 -16.55 -11.44 -7.52
C HIS A 297 -16.65 -11.52 -9.03
N PHE A 298 -17.30 -12.59 -9.51
CA PHE A 298 -17.46 -12.87 -10.92
C PHE A 298 -18.94 -13.12 -11.21
N ASP A 299 -19.27 -13.15 -12.46
CA ASP A 299 -20.46 -13.90 -12.81
C ASP A 299 -20.23 -15.38 -12.42
N THR A 300 -21.25 -16.02 -11.90
CA THR A 300 -21.18 -17.30 -11.17
C THR A 300 -20.69 -18.49 -11.99
N SER A 301 -20.47 -18.34 -13.27
CA SER A 301 -20.06 -19.39 -14.20
C SER A 301 -18.72 -19.09 -14.85
N GLY A 302 -18.14 -17.91 -14.61
CA GLY A 302 -17.12 -17.36 -15.45
C GLY A 302 -15.71 -17.40 -14.90
N LYS A 303 -14.82 -16.93 -15.72
CA LYS A 303 -13.44 -16.64 -15.37
C LYS A 303 -13.37 -15.26 -14.73
N TRP A 304 -12.35 -15.01 -13.92
CA TRP A 304 -12.14 -13.69 -13.31
C TRP A 304 -12.18 -12.52 -14.33
N SER A 305 -11.78 -12.79 -15.58
CA SER A 305 -11.85 -11.81 -16.67
C SER A 305 -13.27 -11.39 -17.04
N ASP A 306 -14.27 -12.20 -16.72
CA ASP A 306 -15.66 -11.94 -17.10
C ASP A 306 -16.26 -10.80 -16.27
N SER A 307 -15.72 -10.54 -15.07
CA SER A 307 -16.09 -9.38 -14.24
C SER A 307 -15.78 -8.02 -14.89
N ARG A 308 -14.90 -8.00 -15.89
CA ARG A 308 -14.52 -6.80 -16.63
C ARG A 308 -15.51 -6.37 -17.70
N ASN A 309 -16.43 -7.24 -18.09
CA ASN A 309 -17.44 -6.96 -19.12
C ASN A 309 -18.76 -6.41 -18.55
N GLY A 310 -18.81 -6.11 -17.27
CA GLY A 310 -19.95 -5.52 -16.60
C GLY A 310 -21.04 -6.50 -16.14
N ALA A 311 -20.93 -7.80 -16.43
CA ALA A 311 -21.93 -8.78 -15.98
C ALA A 311 -22.02 -8.83 -14.44
N ALA A 312 -20.91 -8.85 -13.74
CA ALA A 312 -20.86 -8.82 -12.28
C ALA A 312 -21.43 -7.51 -11.68
N SER A 313 -21.43 -6.43 -12.42
CA SER A 313 -21.97 -5.14 -11.96
C SER A 313 -23.46 -5.19 -11.66
N ALA A 314 -24.23 -6.02 -12.38
CA ALA A 314 -25.67 -6.20 -12.15
C ALA A 314 -25.96 -6.78 -10.75
N PHE A 315 -25.00 -7.49 -10.17
CA PHE A 315 -25.11 -8.11 -8.85
C PHE A 315 -24.41 -7.32 -7.75
N GLY A 316 -23.97 -6.08 -8.01
CA GLY A 316 -23.19 -5.30 -7.07
C GLY A 316 -21.75 -5.80 -6.87
N GLY A 317 -21.40 -6.90 -7.53
CA GLY A 317 -20.09 -7.51 -7.46
C GLY A 317 -19.07 -6.82 -8.39
N GLY A 318 -17.97 -7.46 -8.54
CA GLY A 318 -16.86 -7.03 -9.36
C GLY A 318 -15.60 -7.77 -8.96
N HIS A 319 -14.50 -7.28 -9.48
CA HIS A 319 -13.20 -7.86 -9.24
C HIS A 319 -12.26 -6.75 -8.78
N ALA A 320 -11.28 -7.08 -7.95
CA ALA A 320 -10.30 -6.13 -7.46
C ALA A 320 -10.91 -4.99 -6.64
N HIS A 321 -11.49 -5.33 -5.50
CA HIS A 321 -11.83 -4.36 -4.46
C HIS A 321 -10.54 -3.81 -3.84
N ILE A 322 -10.42 -2.50 -3.77
CA ILE A 322 -9.27 -1.79 -3.23
C ILE A 322 -9.73 -0.63 -2.35
N GLY A 323 -8.86 -0.19 -1.45
CA GLY A 323 -9.20 0.83 -0.49
C GLY A 323 -10.36 0.39 0.42
N MET A 324 -10.24 0.65 1.68
CA MET A 324 -11.25 0.27 2.65
C MET A 324 -11.36 1.37 3.69
N MET A 325 -12.59 1.68 4.06
CA MET A 325 -12.90 2.59 5.16
C MET A 325 -14.12 2.06 5.91
N ILE A 326 -14.04 2.02 7.23
CA ILE A 326 -15.21 1.89 8.09
C ILE A 326 -15.56 3.31 8.55
N TYR A 327 -16.71 3.84 8.09
CA TYR A 327 -17.05 5.22 8.34
C TYR A 327 -17.42 5.47 9.79
N GLN A 328 -16.67 6.34 10.47
CA GLN A 328 -16.84 6.71 11.86
C GLN A 328 -17.01 8.23 12.06
N GLY A 329 -17.16 8.96 10.96
CA GLY A 329 -17.43 10.39 10.97
C GLY A 329 -18.88 10.72 11.35
N ASP A 330 -19.17 12.00 11.45
CA ASP A 330 -20.49 12.53 11.86
C ASP A 330 -21.16 13.40 10.77
N GLN A 331 -20.49 13.57 9.61
CA GLN A 331 -21.03 14.43 8.53
C GLN A 331 -22.06 13.71 7.65
N TRP A 332 -21.94 12.38 7.52
CA TRP A 332 -22.87 11.59 6.72
C TRP A 332 -24.05 11.10 7.56
N PRO A 333 -25.20 10.81 6.94
CA PRO A 333 -26.37 10.28 7.65
C PRO A 333 -26.06 9.06 8.52
N GLU A 334 -26.75 8.91 9.62
CA GLU A 334 -26.55 7.81 10.60
C GLU A 334 -26.60 6.42 9.95
N SER A 335 -27.36 6.25 8.86
CA SER A 335 -27.42 5.00 8.10
C SER A 335 -26.08 4.57 7.48
N PHE A 336 -25.10 5.47 7.42
CA PHE A 336 -23.74 5.18 6.94
C PHE A 336 -22.73 4.97 8.07
N HIS A 337 -23.11 5.25 9.32
CA HIS A 337 -22.19 5.07 10.45
C HIS A 337 -21.87 3.59 10.66
N ASN A 338 -20.59 3.30 10.84
CA ASN A 338 -20.01 1.96 10.96
C ASN A 338 -20.25 1.05 9.73
N ARG A 339 -20.56 1.64 8.59
CA ARG A 339 -20.60 0.93 7.32
C ARG A 339 -19.21 0.80 6.71
N LEU A 340 -18.99 -0.34 6.07
CA LEU A 340 -17.80 -0.60 5.28
C LEU A 340 -17.94 0.05 3.90
N PHE A 341 -16.91 0.75 3.47
CA PHE A 341 -16.79 1.31 2.12
C PHE A 341 -15.59 0.69 1.44
N THR A 342 -15.78 0.21 0.22
CA THR A 342 -14.71 -0.31 -0.64
C THR A 342 -14.83 0.24 -2.05
N LEU A 343 -13.70 0.43 -2.72
CA LEU A 343 -13.65 0.83 -4.12
C LEU A 343 -13.61 -0.42 -4.99
N ASN A 344 -14.54 -0.53 -5.92
CA ASN A 344 -14.64 -1.64 -6.85
C ASN A 344 -14.12 -1.20 -8.22
N MET A 345 -12.86 -1.54 -8.51
CA MET A 345 -12.17 -1.07 -9.70
C MET A 345 -12.84 -1.53 -11.00
N HIS A 346 -13.26 -2.78 -11.10
CA HIS A 346 -13.91 -3.31 -12.30
C HIS A 346 -15.43 -3.12 -12.30
N GLY A 347 -16.03 -2.84 -11.16
CA GLY A 347 -17.43 -2.47 -11.05
C GLY A 347 -17.68 -0.96 -11.22
N PHE A 348 -16.63 -0.15 -11.30
CA PHE A 348 -16.70 1.31 -11.43
C PHE A 348 -17.61 1.95 -10.38
N ARG A 349 -17.47 1.54 -9.11
CA ARG A 349 -18.33 2.03 -8.02
C ARG A 349 -17.66 1.95 -6.67
N THR A 350 -18.22 2.66 -5.71
CA THR A 350 -17.99 2.44 -4.28
C THR A 350 -19.08 1.51 -3.77
N ASN A 351 -18.69 0.41 -3.16
CA ASN A 351 -19.63 -0.46 -2.44
C ASN A 351 -19.79 0.04 -1.02
N VAL A 352 -20.99 -0.12 -0.47
CA VAL A 352 -21.33 0.18 0.94
C VAL A 352 -22.00 -1.07 1.53
N GLU A 353 -21.47 -1.55 2.65
CA GLU A 353 -21.87 -2.80 3.30
C GLU A 353 -22.15 -2.62 4.78
#